data_c9211bdf8b38ecc8d9e834e1a58f44d0
#
_entry.id   c9211bdf8b38ecc8d9e834e1a58f44d0
#
_cell.length_a   1.000
_cell.length_b   1.000
_cell.length_c   1.000
_cell.angle_alpha   90.00
_cell.angle_beta   90.00
_cell.angle_gamma   90.00
#
_symmetry.space_group_name_H-M   'P 1'
#
loop_
_entity.id
_entity.type
_entity.pdbx_description
1 polymer ?
#
loop_
_entity_poly.entity_id
_entity_poly.type
_entity_poly.pdbx_seq_one_letter_code
_entity_poly.pdbx_strand_id
1 'polypeptide(L)'
;MLAPPTSEPLMGSNDEENMIDTSDIDIRLPMLVYVSREKRPGYDHNKKAGAMNALVRSSAIMSNGPFILNLDCDHYIFNSNAIREAMCFFMDRGGDRICYVQFPQRFEGVDPNDRYANHNTVFFDVNMRALDGLQGPVYVGTGCVFRRIALYGFDPPRITEYGPCWRFFCCCCLAMKKEKKHSQPEKRGSEVRAMTGAGGTSDEDDDLEAAMMPKRYGASVSFASSIAVADFQGRPLDDKGVHNGRPAGALTIPREPLDASTVAEAISVISCFYEDKTEWGRRVGWIYGSVTEDVVTGFRMHNRGWRSVYCVTKRDAFRGTAPINLTDRLHQVTSLFHYLHACIQ
;
A
#
# COMPACT_ATOMS: atom_id res chain seq x y z
N MET A 1 -31.06 -14.22 5.74
CA MET A 1 -30.40 -14.65 4.49
C MET A 1 -30.23 -13.42 3.63
N LEU A 2 -29.00 -13.04 3.35
CA LEU A 2 -28.74 -11.99 2.35
C LEU A 2 -29.06 -12.60 0.98
N ALA A 3 -29.79 -11.88 0.14
CA ALA A 3 -30.02 -12.30 -1.23
C ALA A 3 -28.69 -12.49 -1.96
N PRO A 4 -28.58 -13.46 -2.88
CA PRO A 4 -27.36 -13.58 -3.68
C PRO A 4 -27.12 -12.28 -4.45
N PRO A 5 -25.86 -11.88 -4.65
CA PRO A 5 -25.56 -10.66 -5.39
C PRO A 5 -26.14 -10.74 -6.81
N THR A 6 -26.86 -9.70 -7.21
CA THR A 6 -27.42 -9.62 -8.56
C THR A 6 -26.28 -9.46 -9.57
N SER A 7 -26.34 -10.16 -10.70
CA SER A 7 -25.40 -10.03 -11.81
C SER A 7 -25.57 -8.72 -12.59
N GLU A 8 -26.77 -8.11 -12.52
CA GLU A 8 -27.08 -6.87 -13.21
C GLU A 8 -26.58 -5.65 -12.43
N PRO A 9 -26.00 -4.64 -13.09
CA PRO A 9 -25.62 -3.39 -12.47
C PRO A 9 -26.79 -2.71 -11.79
N LEU A 10 -26.62 -2.26 -10.56
CA LEU A 10 -27.56 -1.41 -9.85
C LEU A 10 -27.00 0.00 -9.87
N MET A 11 -27.55 0.86 -10.71
CA MET A 11 -27.12 2.24 -10.82
C MET A 11 -27.64 3.06 -9.64
N GLY A 12 -26.81 4.00 -9.18
CA GLY A 12 -27.20 4.94 -8.15
C GLY A 12 -28.21 5.99 -8.65
N SER A 13 -28.47 7.00 -7.85
CA SER A 13 -29.35 8.10 -8.18
C SER A 13 -28.62 9.46 -8.05
N ASN A 14 -29.16 10.45 -8.71
CA ASN A 14 -28.77 11.85 -8.53
C ASN A 14 -29.91 12.55 -7.77
N ASP A 15 -30.03 12.24 -6.49
CA ASP A 15 -31.01 12.89 -5.62
C ASP A 15 -30.43 14.18 -5.06
N GLU A 16 -31.22 15.26 -5.05
CA GLU A 16 -30.79 16.57 -4.53
C GLU A 16 -30.33 16.55 -3.06
N GLU A 17 -30.76 15.53 -2.30
CA GLU A 17 -30.32 15.29 -0.92
C GLU A 17 -28.93 14.66 -0.82
N ASN A 18 -28.41 14.05 -1.89
CA ASN A 18 -27.10 13.45 -1.95
C ASN A 18 -26.09 14.42 -2.55
N MET A 19 -25.07 14.78 -1.77
CA MET A 19 -23.97 15.65 -2.22
C MET A 19 -23.16 15.06 -3.39
N ILE A 20 -23.46 13.85 -3.84
CA ILE A 20 -22.67 13.13 -4.84
C ILE A 20 -23.63 12.45 -5.80
N ASP A 21 -23.50 12.83 -7.06
CA ASP A 21 -24.14 12.13 -8.16
C ASP A 21 -23.55 10.73 -8.31
N THR A 22 -24.41 9.71 -8.15
CA THR A 22 -24.04 8.31 -8.32
C THR A 22 -24.82 7.64 -9.47
N SER A 23 -25.48 8.42 -10.32
CA SER A 23 -26.31 7.90 -11.42
C SER A 23 -25.54 7.02 -12.40
N ASP A 24 -24.24 7.31 -12.60
CA ASP A 24 -23.33 6.53 -13.46
C ASP A 24 -22.48 5.50 -12.68
N ILE A 25 -22.78 5.31 -11.39
CA ILE A 25 -21.98 4.42 -10.52
C ILE A 25 -22.81 3.19 -10.16
N ASP A 26 -22.23 2.02 -10.37
CA ASP A 26 -22.78 0.77 -9.86
C ASP A 26 -22.63 0.70 -8.34
N ILE A 27 -23.75 0.83 -7.63
CA ILE A 27 -23.84 0.87 -6.16
C ILE A 27 -24.02 -0.50 -5.50
N ARG A 28 -23.90 -1.61 -6.25
CA ARG A 28 -23.96 -2.94 -5.65
C ARG A 28 -22.94 -3.09 -4.54
N LEU A 29 -23.27 -3.86 -3.53
CA LEU A 29 -22.33 -4.19 -2.47
C LEU A 29 -21.09 -4.88 -3.06
N PRO A 30 -19.89 -4.54 -2.58
CA PRO A 30 -18.68 -5.22 -3.01
C PRO A 30 -18.70 -6.70 -2.61
N MET A 31 -17.96 -7.51 -3.32
CA MET A 31 -17.81 -8.92 -3.03
C MET A 31 -17.15 -9.12 -1.65
N LEU A 32 -17.78 -9.93 -0.79
CA LEU A 32 -17.19 -10.35 0.47
C LEU A 32 -16.49 -11.70 0.28
N VAL A 33 -15.19 -11.73 0.52
CA VAL A 33 -14.40 -12.95 0.42
C VAL A 33 -13.80 -13.28 1.79
N TYR A 34 -14.11 -14.47 2.29
CA TYR A 34 -13.48 -15.02 3.49
C TYR A 34 -12.30 -15.90 3.09
N VAL A 35 -11.12 -15.59 3.61
CA VAL A 35 -9.88 -16.34 3.33
C VAL A 35 -9.40 -17.02 4.61
N SER A 36 -9.35 -18.35 4.59
CA SER A 36 -8.79 -19.16 5.66
C SER A 36 -7.55 -19.90 5.17
N ARG A 37 -6.42 -19.66 5.82
CA ARG A 37 -5.17 -20.37 5.50
C ARG A 37 -5.17 -21.76 6.15
N GLU A 38 -4.56 -22.72 5.46
CA GLU A 38 -4.20 -23.99 6.07
C GLU A 38 -3.33 -23.75 7.30
N LYS A 39 -3.60 -24.46 8.40
CA LYS A 39 -2.73 -24.53 9.58
C LYS A 39 -1.96 -25.84 9.57
N ARG A 40 -0.69 -25.79 9.20
CA ARG A 40 0.18 -26.96 9.11
C ARG A 40 1.12 -27.00 10.30
N PRO A 41 1.14 -28.08 11.09
CA PRO A 41 2.10 -28.25 12.19
C PRO A 41 3.55 -28.17 11.70
N GLY A 42 4.40 -27.44 12.39
CA GLY A 42 5.81 -27.27 12.05
C GLY A 42 6.10 -26.26 10.92
N TYR A 43 5.07 -25.67 10.29
CA TYR A 43 5.23 -24.60 9.32
C TYR A 43 5.12 -23.22 10.00
N ASP A 44 6.06 -22.31 9.71
CA ASP A 44 5.99 -20.96 10.23
C ASP A 44 5.02 -20.12 9.40
N HIS A 45 3.85 -19.86 9.97
CA HIS A 45 2.81 -19.06 9.34
C HIS A 45 3.03 -17.54 9.42
N ASN A 46 4.12 -17.08 10.05
CA ASN A 46 4.48 -15.66 10.19
C ASN A 46 3.36 -14.78 10.77
N LYS A 47 2.58 -15.31 11.70
CA LYS A 47 1.55 -14.60 12.48
C LYS A 47 0.68 -13.67 11.63
N LYS A 48 0.51 -12.39 12.06
CA LYS A 48 -0.25 -11.35 11.38
C LYS A 48 0.34 -11.00 10.01
N ALA A 49 1.65 -10.80 9.93
CA ALA A 49 2.33 -10.45 8.67
C ALA A 49 2.11 -11.50 7.56
N GLY A 50 2.21 -12.79 7.91
CA GLY A 50 1.93 -13.86 6.95
C GLY A 50 0.47 -13.93 6.54
N ALA A 51 -0.47 -13.60 7.44
CA ALA A 51 -1.90 -13.51 7.09
C ALA A 51 -2.14 -12.38 6.09
N MET A 52 -1.58 -11.20 6.35
CA MET A 52 -1.72 -10.04 5.47
C MET A 52 -1.08 -10.29 4.09
N ASN A 53 0.09 -10.92 4.03
CA ASN A 53 0.71 -11.28 2.75
C ASN A 53 -0.12 -12.28 1.95
N ALA A 54 -0.73 -13.27 2.60
CA ALA A 54 -1.65 -14.18 1.93
C ALA A 54 -2.89 -13.45 1.38
N LEU A 55 -3.48 -12.52 2.16
CA LEU A 55 -4.62 -11.72 1.72
C LEU A 55 -4.25 -10.82 0.53
N VAL A 56 -3.07 -10.22 0.52
CA VAL A 56 -2.61 -9.41 -0.62
C VAL A 56 -2.50 -10.25 -1.88
N ARG A 57 -1.94 -11.46 -1.79
CA ARG A 57 -1.82 -12.36 -2.95
C ARG A 57 -3.18 -12.81 -3.47
N SER A 58 -4.07 -13.29 -2.58
CA SER A 58 -5.40 -13.72 -3.00
C SER A 58 -6.21 -12.57 -3.59
N SER A 59 -6.14 -11.37 -2.99
CA SER A 59 -6.85 -10.19 -3.52
C SER A 59 -6.33 -9.74 -4.89
N ALA A 60 -5.07 -10.02 -5.22
CA ALA A 60 -4.52 -9.72 -6.55
C ALA A 60 -5.15 -10.61 -7.63
N ILE A 61 -5.44 -11.85 -7.30
CA ILE A 61 -6.09 -12.79 -8.22
C ILE A 61 -7.59 -12.49 -8.35
N MET A 62 -8.27 -12.18 -7.23
CA MET A 62 -9.72 -12.04 -7.20
C MET A 62 -10.23 -10.67 -7.64
N SER A 63 -9.54 -9.58 -7.29
CA SER A 63 -10.05 -8.22 -7.53
C SER A 63 -9.00 -7.24 -8.03
N ASN A 64 -7.76 -7.47 -7.68
CA ASN A 64 -6.59 -6.65 -8.06
C ASN A 64 -6.76 -5.13 -7.88
N GLY A 65 -7.50 -4.70 -6.85
CA GLY A 65 -7.65 -3.27 -6.59
C GLY A 65 -6.28 -2.58 -6.39
N PRO A 66 -6.03 -1.41 -6.99
CA PRO A 66 -4.73 -0.73 -6.91
C PRO A 66 -4.39 -0.20 -5.53
N PHE A 67 -5.40 -0.08 -4.66
CA PHE A 67 -5.25 0.34 -3.27
C PHE A 67 -5.85 -0.69 -2.33
N ILE A 68 -5.25 -0.83 -1.15
CA ILE A 68 -5.61 -1.82 -0.15
C ILE A 68 -5.84 -1.11 1.18
N LEU A 69 -7.04 -1.19 1.75
CA LEU A 69 -7.30 -0.78 3.12
C LEU A 69 -6.91 -1.92 4.07
N ASN A 70 -6.06 -1.63 5.03
CA ASN A 70 -5.73 -2.51 6.14
C ASN A 70 -6.48 -2.09 7.40
N LEU A 71 -7.28 -3.00 7.94
CA LEU A 71 -7.95 -2.87 9.23
C LEU A 71 -7.75 -4.13 10.05
N ASP A 72 -7.54 -3.97 11.35
CA ASP A 72 -7.59 -5.08 12.31
C ASP A 72 -9.03 -5.51 12.54
N CYS A 73 -9.23 -6.74 12.99
CA CYS A 73 -10.57 -7.35 13.13
C CYS A 73 -11.44 -6.70 14.23
N ASP A 74 -10.83 -5.95 15.14
CA ASP A 74 -11.49 -5.16 16.18
C ASP A 74 -11.77 -3.70 15.78
N HIS A 75 -11.40 -3.33 14.54
CA HIS A 75 -11.64 -1.99 13.99
C HIS A 75 -12.85 -1.99 13.06
N TYR A 76 -13.53 -0.85 12.99
CA TYR A 76 -14.62 -0.61 12.07
C TYR A 76 -14.54 0.79 11.45
N ILE A 77 -15.23 0.98 10.33
CA ILE A 77 -15.31 2.25 9.62
C ILE A 77 -16.32 3.15 10.35
N PHE A 78 -15.85 4.22 10.97
CA PHE A 78 -16.68 5.19 11.68
C PHE A 78 -17.08 6.39 10.80
N ASN A 79 -16.28 6.69 9.80
CA ASN A 79 -16.51 7.74 8.82
C ASN A 79 -16.55 7.15 7.40
N SER A 80 -17.70 7.17 6.76
CA SER A 80 -17.89 6.65 5.40
C SER A 80 -17.06 7.38 4.33
N ASN A 81 -16.65 8.62 4.59
CA ASN A 81 -15.83 9.40 3.67
C ASN A 81 -14.33 9.14 3.80
N ALA A 82 -13.87 8.37 4.80
CA ALA A 82 -12.44 8.16 5.07
C ALA A 82 -11.66 7.69 3.84
N ILE A 83 -12.17 6.68 3.14
CA ILE A 83 -11.51 6.14 1.94
C ILE A 83 -11.43 7.19 0.83
N ARG A 84 -12.48 7.99 0.65
CA ARG A 84 -12.50 9.07 -0.34
C ARG A 84 -11.45 10.14 -0.02
N GLU A 85 -11.32 10.52 1.24
CA GLU A 85 -10.30 11.45 1.68
C GLU A 85 -8.88 10.91 1.43
N ALA A 86 -8.64 9.62 1.69
CA ALA A 86 -7.38 8.98 1.34
C ALA A 86 -7.10 8.99 -0.17
N MET A 87 -8.13 8.73 -0.98
CA MET A 87 -8.00 8.72 -2.44
C MET A 87 -7.66 10.08 -3.02
N CYS A 88 -8.08 11.18 -2.40
CA CYS A 88 -7.68 12.53 -2.82
C CYS A 88 -6.15 12.68 -2.82
N PHE A 89 -5.45 12.17 -1.79
CA PHE A 89 -3.98 12.23 -1.74
C PHE A 89 -3.33 11.37 -2.82
N PHE A 90 -3.86 10.17 -3.09
CA PHE A 90 -3.28 9.29 -4.12
C PHE A 90 -3.50 9.80 -5.55
N MET A 91 -4.60 10.51 -5.78
CA MET A 91 -5.00 10.99 -7.12
C MET A 91 -4.56 12.42 -7.39
N ASP A 92 -4.02 13.12 -6.41
CA ASP A 92 -3.45 14.46 -6.58
C ASP A 92 -2.07 14.42 -7.24
N ARG A 93 -1.57 15.59 -7.65
CA ARG A 93 -0.23 15.74 -8.25
C ARG A 93 0.85 15.26 -7.30
N GLY A 94 1.70 14.34 -7.79
CA GLY A 94 2.74 13.69 -6.97
C GLY A 94 2.20 12.61 -6.03
N GLY A 95 0.90 12.27 -6.10
CA GLY A 95 0.28 11.18 -5.37
C GLY A 95 0.80 9.80 -5.79
N ASP A 96 1.35 9.69 -7.00
CA ASP A 96 2.06 8.51 -7.51
C ASP A 96 3.25 8.08 -6.66
N ARG A 97 3.81 8.99 -5.85
CA ARG A 97 4.92 8.74 -4.93
C ARG A 97 4.49 8.45 -3.49
N ILE A 98 3.20 8.37 -3.22
CA ILE A 98 2.65 8.02 -1.91
C ILE A 98 2.46 6.51 -1.84
N CYS A 99 3.14 5.86 -0.88
CA CYS A 99 3.00 4.42 -0.64
C CYS A 99 1.78 4.09 0.22
N TYR A 100 1.51 4.91 1.22
CA TYR A 100 0.33 4.74 2.07
C TYR A 100 -0.17 6.06 2.66
N VAL A 101 -1.45 6.04 3.02
CA VAL A 101 -2.14 7.07 3.80
C VAL A 101 -2.52 6.45 5.13
N GLN A 102 -1.95 6.97 6.22
CA GLN A 102 -2.19 6.52 7.59
C GLN A 102 -3.21 7.43 8.27
N PHE A 103 -4.20 6.83 8.93
CA PHE A 103 -5.15 7.54 9.77
C PHE A 103 -4.77 7.40 11.24
N PRO A 104 -5.14 8.36 12.10
CA PRO A 104 -5.01 8.22 13.55
C PRO A 104 -5.76 7.00 14.06
N GLN A 105 -5.15 6.22 14.94
CA GLN A 105 -5.90 5.23 15.70
C GLN A 105 -6.77 5.93 16.77
N ARG A 106 -8.04 5.54 16.82
CA ARG A 106 -9.00 5.99 17.82
C ARG A 106 -9.68 4.78 18.43
N PHE A 107 -9.97 4.86 19.72
CA PHE A 107 -10.50 3.74 20.48
C PHE A 107 -11.83 4.10 21.14
N GLU A 108 -12.70 3.10 21.25
CA GLU A 108 -13.92 3.15 22.06
C GLU A 108 -13.67 2.50 23.43
N GLY A 109 -14.50 2.85 24.42
CA GLY A 109 -14.41 2.27 25.78
C GLY A 109 -13.19 2.74 26.58
N VAL A 110 -12.59 3.88 26.20
CA VAL A 110 -11.51 4.49 26.98
C VAL A 110 -12.04 4.96 28.33
N ASP A 111 -11.32 4.63 29.42
CA ASP A 111 -11.61 5.13 30.76
C ASP A 111 -11.63 6.69 30.73
N PRO A 112 -12.64 7.35 31.30
CA PRO A 112 -12.69 8.81 31.39
C PRO A 112 -11.43 9.46 31.95
N ASN A 113 -10.73 8.76 32.85
CA ASN A 113 -9.46 9.25 33.43
C ASN A 113 -8.24 8.88 32.56
N ASP A 114 -8.43 8.13 31.50
CA ASP A 114 -7.38 7.64 30.59
C ASP A 114 -6.10 7.13 31.27
N ARG A 115 -6.27 6.34 32.35
CA ARG A 115 -5.18 5.88 33.23
C ARG A 115 -4.04 5.20 32.48
N TYR A 116 -4.34 4.57 31.36
CA TYR A 116 -3.37 3.85 30.53
C TYR A 116 -2.95 4.63 29.28
N ALA A 117 -3.29 5.94 29.21
CA ALA A 117 -2.99 6.80 28.07
C ALA A 117 -3.44 6.19 26.73
N ASN A 118 -4.65 5.63 26.68
CA ASN A 118 -5.18 4.97 25.50
C ASN A 118 -5.46 5.94 24.34
N HIS A 119 -5.74 7.22 24.63
CA HIS A 119 -5.81 8.25 23.58
C HIS A 119 -4.49 8.46 22.86
N ASN A 120 -3.37 8.23 23.56
CA ASN A 120 -2.02 8.37 23.02
C ASN A 120 -1.82 9.65 22.20
N THR A 121 -2.33 10.77 22.72
CA THR A 121 -2.42 12.05 22.03
C THR A 121 -1.06 12.57 21.58
N VAL A 122 -0.01 12.40 22.40
CA VAL A 122 1.36 12.82 22.03
C VAL A 122 1.82 12.11 20.78
N PHE A 123 1.54 10.83 20.65
CA PHE A 123 1.95 10.06 19.48
C PHE A 123 1.09 10.40 18.25
N PHE A 124 -0.23 10.29 18.35
CA PHE A 124 -1.12 10.45 17.19
C PHE A 124 -1.37 11.91 16.80
N ASP A 125 -1.45 12.82 17.76
CA ASP A 125 -1.86 14.21 17.46
C ASP A 125 -0.68 15.18 17.38
N VAL A 126 0.51 14.79 17.86
CA VAL A 126 1.72 15.60 17.80
C VAL A 126 2.80 14.96 16.93
N ASN A 127 3.32 13.78 17.31
CA ASN A 127 4.47 13.18 16.63
C ASN A 127 4.17 12.77 15.20
N MET A 128 3.03 12.12 14.95
CA MET A 128 2.65 11.69 13.61
C MET A 128 2.43 12.86 12.65
N ARG A 129 1.89 13.99 13.15
CA ARG A 129 1.76 15.23 12.36
C ARG A 129 3.12 15.85 12.05
N ALA A 130 4.05 15.81 13.01
CA ALA A 130 5.39 16.31 12.78
C ALA A 130 6.13 15.48 11.72
N LEU A 131 6.00 14.16 11.75
CA LEU A 131 6.57 13.25 10.75
C LEU A 131 5.98 13.47 9.36
N ASP A 132 4.68 13.81 9.26
CA ASP A 132 4.02 14.13 7.99
C ASP A 132 4.67 15.33 7.29
N GLY A 133 5.19 16.29 8.05
CA GLY A 133 5.96 17.41 7.52
C GLY A 133 7.34 17.04 6.96
N LEU A 134 7.82 15.83 7.16
CA LEU A 134 9.10 15.33 6.67
C LEU A 134 8.88 14.39 5.46
N GLN A 135 9.01 13.10 5.66
CA GLN A 135 8.78 12.09 4.61
C GLN A 135 7.40 11.44 4.72
N GLY A 136 6.80 11.53 5.89
CA GLY A 136 5.47 11.03 6.21
C GLY A 136 5.41 10.31 7.56
N PRO A 137 4.19 9.97 8.01
CA PRO A 137 3.94 9.25 9.25
C PRO A 137 4.47 7.83 9.21
N VAL A 138 4.60 7.23 10.39
CA VAL A 138 4.90 5.80 10.56
C VAL A 138 3.64 4.98 10.31
N TYR A 139 3.77 3.81 9.68
CA TYR A 139 2.68 2.83 9.61
C TYR A 139 2.51 2.14 10.98
N VAL A 140 1.31 2.11 11.48
CA VAL A 140 1.00 1.64 12.85
C VAL A 140 0.11 0.39 12.89
N GLY A 141 0.09 -0.38 11.81
CA GLY A 141 -0.50 -1.72 11.77
C GLY A 141 -1.98 -1.79 11.39
N THR A 142 -2.72 -0.67 11.42
CA THR A 142 -4.16 -0.61 11.12
C THR A 142 -4.59 0.79 10.71
N GLY A 143 -5.79 0.94 10.14
CA GLY A 143 -6.32 2.23 9.69
C GLY A 143 -5.44 2.86 8.62
N CYS A 144 -4.98 2.08 7.66
CA CYS A 144 -4.03 2.51 6.64
C CYS A 144 -4.46 2.06 5.24
N VAL A 145 -4.39 2.97 4.29
CA VAL A 145 -4.61 2.66 2.87
C VAL A 145 -3.27 2.59 2.16
N PHE A 146 -2.95 1.48 1.54
CA PHE A 146 -1.70 1.25 0.82
C PHE A 146 -1.90 1.32 -0.69
N ARG A 147 -0.87 1.80 -1.39
CA ARG A 147 -0.68 1.56 -2.80
C ARG A 147 -0.14 0.13 -2.99
N ARG A 148 -0.85 -0.70 -3.76
CA ARG A 148 -0.53 -2.13 -3.93
C ARG A 148 0.90 -2.36 -4.41
N ILE A 149 1.38 -1.61 -5.41
CA ILE A 149 2.73 -1.79 -5.95
C ILE A 149 3.85 -1.44 -4.95
N ALA A 150 3.61 -0.52 -4.02
CA ALA A 150 4.56 -0.23 -2.95
C ALA A 150 4.75 -1.44 -2.02
N LEU A 151 3.67 -2.18 -1.72
CA LEU A 151 3.74 -3.45 -0.98
C LEU A 151 4.50 -4.53 -1.76
N TYR A 152 4.44 -4.51 -3.09
CA TYR A 152 5.21 -5.44 -3.93
C TYR A 152 6.71 -5.12 -3.99
N GLY A 153 7.13 -4.07 -3.31
CA GLY A 153 8.54 -3.71 -3.19
C GLY A 153 9.10 -2.98 -4.40
N PHE A 154 8.25 -2.35 -5.20
CA PHE A 154 8.70 -1.42 -6.24
C PHE A 154 9.16 -0.09 -5.63
N ASP A 155 10.04 0.58 -6.34
CA ASP A 155 10.47 1.93 -6.00
C ASP A 155 9.44 2.95 -6.52
N PRO A 156 9.37 4.16 -5.93
CA PRO A 156 8.49 5.20 -6.41
C PRO A 156 8.92 5.70 -7.80
N PRO A 157 8.00 6.25 -8.60
CA PRO A 157 8.34 6.90 -9.87
C PRO A 157 9.43 7.94 -9.70
N ARG A 158 10.35 8.03 -10.66
CA ARG A 158 11.37 9.07 -10.66
C ARG A 158 10.72 10.43 -10.90
N ILE A 159 11.22 11.47 -10.21
CA ILE A 159 10.83 12.84 -10.52
C ILE A 159 11.41 13.14 -11.90
N THR A 160 10.56 13.25 -12.90
CA THR A 160 10.92 13.96 -14.12
C THR A 160 11.02 15.44 -13.72
N GLU A 161 12.24 15.94 -13.55
CA GLU A 161 12.43 17.37 -13.42
C GLU A 161 11.84 17.99 -14.69
N TYR A 162 10.67 18.61 -14.58
CA TYR A 162 10.16 19.49 -15.61
C TYR A 162 11.25 20.51 -15.87
N GLY A 163 11.76 20.50 -17.10
CA GLY A 163 12.90 21.29 -17.51
C GLY A 163 12.81 22.76 -17.13
N PRO A 164 13.90 23.50 -17.20
CA PRO A 164 14.19 24.68 -16.42
C PRO A 164 13.37 25.92 -16.80
N CYS A 165 12.07 25.90 -16.61
CA CYS A 165 11.25 27.12 -16.73
C CYS A 165 11.50 28.15 -15.61
N TRP A 166 12.15 27.75 -14.53
CA TRP A 166 12.50 28.65 -13.40
C TRP A 166 13.87 29.31 -13.53
N ARG A 167 14.66 28.96 -14.56
CA ARG A 167 15.97 29.58 -14.75
C ARG A 167 15.94 30.99 -15.34
N PHE A 168 14.79 31.46 -15.80
CA PHE A 168 14.66 32.80 -16.41
C PHE A 168 14.31 33.93 -15.44
N PHE A 169 14.10 33.67 -14.15
CA PHE A 169 13.73 34.72 -13.20
C PHE A 169 14.75 35.01 -12.09
N CYS A 170 15.95 34.46 -12.15
CA CYS A 170 17.01 34.86 -11.23
C CYS A 170 18.20 35.44 -11.98
N CYS A 171 18.11 36.73 -12.28
CA CYS A 171 19.11 37.50 -12.98
C CYS A 171 20.29 37.98 -12.05
N CYS A 172 20.71 37.19 -11.05
CA CYS A 172 21.78 37.58 -10.12
C CYS A 172 22.63 36.40 -9.65
N CYS A 173 23.10 35.52 -10.55
CA CYS A 173 24.23 34.65 -10.18
C CYS A 173 25.15 34.46 -11.37
N LEU A 174 26.22 35.28 -11.37
CA LEU A 174 27.37 35.15 -12.25
C LEU A 174 28.02 33.78 -12.13
N ALA A 175 28.30 33.26 -13.28
CA ALA A 175 29.29 32.26 -13.68
C ALA A 175 30.28 31.74 -12.62
N MET A 176 30.14 30.44 -12.34
CA MET A 176 31.32 29.61 -12.05
C MET A 176 31.31 28.39 -12.97
N LYS A 177 32.11 28.43 -14.00
CA LYS A 177 32.51 27.27 -14.80
C LYS A 177 33.23 26.30 -13.87
N LYS A 178 32.67 25.11 -13.65
CA LYS A 178 33.38 23.98 -13.05
C LYS A 178 33.77 23.01 -14.14
N GLU A 179 35.06 22.86 -14.34
CA GLU A 179 35.72 21.90 -15.21
C GLU A 179 35.31 20.46 -14.83
N LYS A 180 34.94 19.68 -15.84
CA LYS A 180 34.72 18.24 -15.71
C LYS A 180 36.05 17.54 -15.49
N LYS A 181 36.33 17.08 -14.27
CA LYS A 181 37.31 16.02 -14.03
C LYS A 181 36.71 14.68 -14.32
N HIS A 182 37.27 14.00 -15.28
CA HIS A 182 37.01 12.62 -15.66
C HIS A 182 37.52 11.71 -14.54
N SER A 183 36.63 11.08 -13.79
CA SER A 183 36.96 9.97 -12.92
C SER A 183 36.06 8.80 -13.29
N GLN A 184 36.68 7.68 -13.64
CA GLN A 184 36.03 6.41 -13.92
C GLN A 184 35.17 5.94 -12.71
N PRO A 185 33.98 5.40 -12.92
CA PRO A 185 33.23 4.79 -11.83
C PRO A 185 33.66 3.34 -11.64
N GLU A 186 34.13 3.04 -10.43
CA GLU A 186 34.23 1.68 -9.91
C GLU A 186 32.86 1.00 -9.94
N LYS A 187 32.83 -0.18 -10.50
CA LYS A 187 31.68 -1.06 -10.52
C LYS A 187 31.40 -1.57 -9.11
N ARG A 188 30.42 -1.01 -8.43
CA ARG A 188 29.77 -1.61 -7.28
C ARG A 188 28.34 -1.88 -7.65
N GLY A 189 28.00 -3.16 -7.74
CA GLY A 189 26.69 -3.63 -8.15
C GLY A 189 25.58 -3.12 -7.26
N SER A 190 24.60 -2.47 -7.85
CA SER A 190 23.26 -2.30 -7.31
C SER A 190 22.29 -2.67 -8.41
N GLU A 191 21.95 -3.94 -8.43
CA GLU A 191 20.79 -4.45 -9.14
C GLU A 191 19.53 -4.03 -8.39
N VAL A 192 18.81 -3.08 -8.90
CA VAL A 192 17.34 -3.02 -8.93
C VAL A 192 16.96 -1.82 -9.80
N ARG A 193 16.70 -2.08 -11.05
CA ARG A 193 16.10 -1.11 -11.96
C ARG A 193 14.59 -1.25 -11.88
N ALA A 194 13.92 -0.14 -11.61
CA ALA A 194 12.47 -0.08 -11.45
C ALA A 194 11.74 -0.38 -12.76
N MET A 195 10.69 -1.18 -12.68
CA MET A 195 9.66 -1.32 -13.73
C MET A 195 8.75 -0.10 -13.79
N THR A 196 9.28 1.08 -13.95
CA THR A 196 8.43 2.26 -14.16
C THR A 196 9.09 3.22 -15.12
N GLY A 197 8.54 3.27 -16.31
CA GLY A 197 8.49 4.46 -17.14
C GLY A 197 9.67 4.79 -18.02
N ALA A 198 9.37 4.72 -19.32
CA ALA A 198 9.90 5.54 -20.39
C ALA A 198 11.43 5.65 -20.53
N GLY A 199 11.99 4.66 -21.10
CA GLY A 199 13.30 4.70 -21.76
C GLY A 199 13.45 3.34 -22.41
N GLY A 200 13.55 3.27 -23.73
CA GLY A 200 13.61 2.02 -24.49
C GLY A 200 14.50 0.98 -23.80
N THR A 201 13.85 0.01 -23.16
CA THR A 201 14.49 -1.18 -22.66
C THR A 201 14.82 -2.03 -23.87
N SER A 202 16.03 -2.57 -23.92
CA SER A 202 16.37 -3.58 -24.89
C SER A 202 15.59 -4.87 -24.54
N ASP A 203 15.22 -5.66 -25.52
CA ASP A 203 14.51 -6.94 -25.33
C ASP A 203 15.20 -7.84 -24.29
N GLU A 204 16.51 -7.70 -24.09
CA GLU A 204 17.32 -8.43 -23.09
C GLU A 204 16.99 -8.02 -21.64
N ASP A 205 16.63 -6.76 -21.38
CA ASP A 205 16.26 -6.29 -20.02
C ASP A 205 14.88 -6.82 -19.64
N ASP A 206 13.94 -6.90 -20.58
CA ASP A 206 12.58 -7.42 -20.36
C ASP A 206 12.61 -8.94 -20.10
N ASP A 207 13.45 -9.70 -20.79
CA ASP A 207 13.64 -11.13 -20.58
C ASP A 207 14.26 -11.43 -19.21
N LEU A 208 15.22 -10.63 -18.76
CA LEU A 208 15.83 -10.77 -17.44
C LEU A 208 14.83 -10.49 -16.32
N GLU A 209 13.98 -9.50 -16.48
CA GLU A 209 12.95 -9.14 -15.52
C GLU A 209 11.86 -10.21 -15.44
N ALA A 210 11.40 -10.73 -16.57
CA ALA A 210 10.48 -11.86 -16.63
C ALA A 210 11.04 -13.12 -15.94
N ALA A 211 12.34 -13.39 -16.09
CA ALA A 211 13.03 -14.51 -15.44
C ALA A 211 13.16 -14.32 -13.90
N MET A 212 13.17 -13.09 -13.40
CA MET A 212 13.25 -12.78 -11.98
C MET A 212 11.89 -12.80 -11.27
N MET A 213 10.78 -12.66 -11.98
CA MET A 213 9.43 -12.60 -11.42
C MET A 213 9.09 -13.83 -10.54
N PRO A 214 9.34 -15.08 -10.96
CA PRO A 214 9.06 -16.24 -10.12
C PRO A 214 9.88 -16.29 -8.83
N LYS A 215 11.13 -15.85 -8.87
CA LYS A 215 12.01 -15.77 -7.68
C LYS A 215 11.55 -14.71 -6.70
N ARG A 216 10.93 -13.66 -7.17
CA ARG A 216 10.49 -12.55 -6.36
C ARG A 216 9.10 -12.78 -5.76
N TYR A 217 8.15 -13.23 -6.57
CA TYR A 217 6.73 -13.26 -6.22
C TYR A 217 6.14 -14.67 -6.12
N GLY A 218 6.80 -15.69 -6.63
CA GLY A 218 6.30 -17.05 -6.71
C GLY A 218 5.88 -17.44 -8.15
N ALA A 219 5.45 -18.68 -8.32
CA ALA A 219 5.24 -19.30 -9.63
C ALA A 219 3.93 -18.92 -10.35
N SER A 220 3.04 -18.15 -9.72
CA SER A 220 1.75 -17.79 -10.32
C SER A 220 1.92 -16.75 -11.44
N VAL A 221 1.58 -17.17 -12.67
CA VAL A 221 1.57 -16.28 -13.84
C VAL A 221 0.45 -15.24 -13.71
N SER A 222 -0.72 -15.63 -13.20
CA SER A 222 -1.86 -14.74 -12.98
C SER A 222 -1.49 -13.64 -11.98
N PHE A 223 -0.77 -13.98 -10.92
CA PHE A 223 -0.26 -12.97 -9.98
C PHE A 223 0.74 -12.02 -10.66
N ALA A 224 1.69 -12.55 -11.40
CA ALA A 224 2.70 -11.74 -12.08
C ALA A 224 2.05 -10.75 -13.09
N SER A 225 1.10 -11.20 -13.90
CA SER A 225 0.38 -10.33 -14.84
C SER A 225 -0.51 -9.29 -14.16
N SER A 226 -1.00 -9.57 -12.95
CA SER A 226 -1.81 -8.62 -12.18
C SER A 226 -1.05 -7.36 -11.76
N ILE A 227 0.27 -7.42 -11.67
CA ILE A 227 1.13 -6.32 -11.18
C ILE A 227 1.05 -5.12 -12.13
N ALA A 228 1.22 -5.33 -13.43
CA ALA A 228 1.17 -4.25 -14.43
C ALA A 228 -0.19 -3.55 -14.45
N VAL A 229 -1.28 -4.30 -14.27
CA VAL A 229 -2.63 -3.75 -14.17
C VAL A 229 -2.79 -2.88 -12.94
N ALA A 230 -2.33 -3.36 -11.77
CA ALA A 230 -2.41 -2.61 -10.52
C ALA A 230 -1.56 -1.33 -10.55
N ASP A 231 -0.37 -1.37 -11.16
CA ASP A 231 0.47 -0.19 -11.38
C ASP A 231 -0.25 0.85 -12.23
N PHE A 232 -0.76 0.44 -13.39
CA PHE A 232 -1.48 1.34 -14.29
C PHE A 232 -2.70 1.98 -13.63
N GLN A 233 -3.52 1.19 -12.95
CA GLN A 233 -4.72 1.68 -12.25
C GLN A 233 -4.41 2.61 -11.09
N GLY A 234 -3.27 2.38 -10.43
CA GLY A 234 -2.83 3.17 -9.27
C GLY A 234 -2.26 4.54 -9.61
N ARG A 235 -2.04 4.88 -10.87
CA ARG A 235 -1.47 6.18 -11.28
C ARG A 235 -2.53 7.29 -11.29
N PRO A 236 -2.16 8.55 -10.98
CA PRO A 236 -3.01 9.71 -11.19
C PRO A 236 -3.52 9.81 -12.63
N LEU A 237 -4.68 10.44 -12.82
CA LEU A 237 -5.32 10.55 -14.15
C LEU A 237 -4.44 11.28 -15.17
N ASP A 238 -3.73 12.32 -14.72
CA ASP A 238 -2.86 13.13 -15.59
C ASP A 238 -1.63 12.37 -16.09
N ASP A 239 -1.21 11.32 -15.36
CA ASP A 239 -0.01 10.53 -15.68
C ASP A 239 -0.33 9.23 -16.46
N LYS A 240 -1.60 8.98 -16.74
CA LYS A 240 -2.05 7.86 -17.60
C LYS A 240 -1.72 8.09 -19.07
N GLY A 241 -0.73 8.94 -19.33
CA GLY A 241 -0.25 9.27 -20.66
C GLY A 241 0.23 8.06 -21.46
N VAL A 242 -0.11 8.08 -22.67
CA VAL A 242 -0.14 7.18 -23.81
C VAL A 242 1.17 6.43 -24.13
N HIS A 243 2.22 6.52 -23.30
CA HIS A 243 3.56 6.11 -23.75
C HIS A 243 3.83 4.59 -23.74
N ASN A 244 3.08 3.78 -22.97
CA ASN A 244 3.34 2.33 -22.89
C ASN A 244 2.12 1.43 -23.16
N GLY A 245 1.06 1.97 -23.73
CA GLY A 245 -0.16 1.18 -23.94
C GLY A 245 -0.90 0.85 -22.62
N ARG A 246 -2.16 0.51 -22.75
CA ARG A 246 -2.99 0.12 -21.60
C ARG A 246 -2.87 -1.39 -21.41
N PRO A 247 -2.49 -1.90 -20.21
CA PRO A 247 -2.51 -3.32 -19.96
C PRO A 247 -3.90 -3.92 -20.21
N ALA A 248 -3.96 -5.13 -20.72
CA ALA A 248 -5.22 -5.84 -20.90
C ALA A 248 -5.96 -5.94 -19.56
N GLY A 249 -7.25 -5.67 -19.53
CA GLY A 249 -8.06 -5.70 -18.31
C GLY A 249 -7.95 -4.47 -17.39
N ALA A 250 -7.13 -3.46 -17.74
CA ALA A 250 -6.91 -2.29 -16.85
C ALA A 250 -8.17 -1.45 -16.56
N LEU A 251 -9.21 -1.57 -17.36
CA LEU A 251 -10.50 -0.90 -17.13
C LEU A 251 -11.60 -1.85 -16.66
N THR A 252 -11.30 -3.14 -16.56
CA THR A 252 -12.29 -4.12 -16.13
C THR A 252 -12.32 -4.15 -14.60
N ILE A 253 -13.45 -3.78 -14.01
CA ILE A 253 -13.70 -4.01 -12.59
C ILE A 253 -14.35 -5.40 -12.51
N PRO A 254 -13.69 -6.41 -11.91
CA PRO A 254 -14.29 -7.73 -11.78
C PRO A 254 -15.48 -7.64 -10.81
N ARG A 255 -16.69 -7.73 -11.32
CA ARG A 255 -17.92 -7.76 -10.54
C ARG A 255 -18.74 -9.04 -10.79
N GLU A 256 -18.25 -9.87 -11.69
CA GLU A 256 -18.84 -11.17 -11.94
C GLU A 256 -18.50 -12.16 -10.80
N PRO A 257 -19.33 -13.15 -10.56
CA PRO A 257 -18.98 -14.24 -9.64
C PRO A 257 -17.64 -14.85 -10.05
N LEU A 258 -16.79 -15.11 -9.06
CA LEU A 258 -15.49 -15.73 -9.32
C LEU A 258 -15.70 -17.11 -9.93
N ASP A 259 -15.03 -17.39 -11.02
CA ASP A 259 -15.03 -18.71 -11.61
C ASP A 259 -14.17 -19.70 -10.79
N ALA A 260 -14.35 -21.00 -11.03
CA ALA A 260 -13.66 -22.04 -10.30
C ALA A 260 -12.15 -21.98 -10.52
N SER A 261 -11.66 -21.53 -11.68
CA SER A 261 -10.23 -21.44 -12.00
C SER A 261 -9.60 -20.29 -11.22
N THR A 262 -10.21 -19.15 -11.13
CA THR A 262 -9.77 -18.01 -10.33
C THR A 262 -9.70 -18.36 -8.85
N VAL A 263 -10.72 -19.08 -8.33
CA VAL A 263 -10.71 -19.53 -6.94
C VAL A 263 -9.59 -20.53 -6.68
N ALA A 264 -9.37 -21.50 -7.59
CA ALA A 264 -8.27 -22.46 -7.47
C ALA A 264 -6.89 -21.78 -7.48
N GLU A 265 -6.69 -20.80 -8.33
CA GLU A 265 -5.46 -20.01 -8.37
C GLU A 265 -5.27 -19.19 -7.09
N ALA A 266 -6.33 -18.57 -6.57
CA ALA A 266 -6.28 -17.84 -5.31
C ALA A 266 -5.93 -18.76 -4.12
N ILE A 267 -6.40 -20.00 -4.11
CA ILE A 267 -6.01 -21.02 -3.13
C ILE A 267 -4.54 -21.39 -3.29
N SER A 268 -4.06 -21.55 -4.52
CA SER A 268 -2.66 -21.87 -4.81
C SER A 268 -1.71 -20.82 -4.23
N VAL A 269 -1.97 -19.52 -4.45
CA VAL A 269 -1.09 -18.44 -4.00
C VAL A 269 -1.07 -18.22 -2.48
N ILE A 270 -2.01 -18.81 -1.73
CA ILE A 270 -2.02 -18.75 -0.26
C ILE A 270 -1.62 -20.07 0.42
N SER A 271 -1.31 -21.10 -0.37
CA SER A 271 -0.92 -22.43 0.13
C SER A 271 0.40 -22.36 0.91
N CYS A 272 0.59 -23.29 1.85
CA CYS A 272 1.88 -23.46 2.50
C CYS A 272 2.96 -23.73 1.45
N PHE A 273 4.17 -23.21 1.70
CA PHE A 273 5.35 -23.29 0.81
C PHE A 273 5.29 -22.46 -0.48
N TYR A 274 4.18 -21.77 -0.80
CA TYR A 274 4.14 -20.87 -1.97
C TYR A 274 5.22 -19.79 -1.89
N GLU A 275 5.50 -19.30 -0.69
CA GLU A 275 6.49 -18.25 -0.44
C GLU A 275 7.94 -18.78 -0.41
N ASP A 276 8.13 -20.08 -0.44
CA ASP A 276 9.46 -20.69 -0.36
C ASP A 276 10.35 -20.21 -1.50
N LYS A 277 11.56 -19.77 -1.14
CA LYS A 277 12.55 -19.23 -2.09
C LYS A 277 12.10 -17.95 -2.81
N THR A 278 11.08 -17.27 -2.31
CA THR A 278 10.64 -15.95 -2.81
C THR A 278 11.14 -14.80 -1.91
N GLU A 279 10.81 -13.59 -2.28
CA GLU A 279 11.14 -12.40 -1.49
C GLU A 279 10.02 -11.97 -0.53
N TRP A 280 8.92 -12.73 -0.43
CA TRP A 280 7.85 -12.45 0.53
C TRP A 280 8.36 -12.41 1.96
N GLY A 281 7.90 -11.42 2.73
CA GLY A 281 8.32 -11.23 4.12
C GLY A 281 9.71 -10.66 4.31
N ARG A 282 10.51 -10.50 3.24
CA ARG A 282 11.85 -9.91 3.28
C ARG A 282 11.95 -8.60 2.52
N ARG A 283 11.48 -8.55 1.29
CA ARG A 283 11.47 -7.37 0.40
C ARG A 283 10.09 -7.04 -0.13
N VAL A 284 9.21 -8.02 -0.17
CA VAL A 284 7.84 -7.94 -0.69
C VAL A 284 6.86 -8.16 0.46
N GLY A 285 5.80 -7.37 0.50
CA GLY A 285 4.75 -7.45 1.50
C GLY A 285 5.18 -6.99 2.89
N TRP A 286 4.42 -7.43 3.90
CA TRP A 286 4.75 -7.24 5.31
C TRP A 286 5.95 -8.08 5.70
N ILE A 287 6.85 -7.46 6.45
CA ILE A 287 8.15 -8.07 6.80
C ILE A 287 7.99 -9.08 7.91
N TYR A 288 8.66 -10.22 7.78
CA TYR A 288 8.65 -11.31 8.76
C TYR A 288 9.75 -11.16 9.80
N GLY A 289 9.59 -11.84 10.94
CA GLY A 289 10.61 -11.95 11.97
C GLY A 289 10.76 -10.73 12.88
N SER A 290 9.96 -9.67 12.70
CA SER A 290 9.92 -8.52 13.59
C SER A 290 8.70 -8.59 14.51
N VAL A 291 8.86 -8.10 15.74
CA VAL A 291 7.73 -7.88 16.66
C VAL A 291 6.88 -6.69 16.22
N THR A 292 7.48 -5.78 15.47
CA THR A 292 6.87 -4.57 14.91
C THR A 292 6.91 -4.64 13.39
N GLU A 293 6.28 -5.67 12.82
CA GLU A 293 6.25 -5.90 11.38
C GLU A 293 5.67 -4.72 10.59
N ASP A 294 4.73 -4.02 11.20
CA ASP A 294 4.07 -2.83 10.68
C ASP A 294 5.08 -1.69 10.46
N VAL A 295 5.76 -1.31 11.52
CA VAL A 295 6.70 -0.19 11.46
C VAL A 295 7.87 -0.47 10.52
N VAL A 296 8.45 -1.69 10.59
CA VAL A 296 9.54 -2.10 9.70
C VAL A 296 9.10 -2.08 8.25
N THR A 297 7.86 -2.48 7.95
CA THR A 297 7.30 -2.45 6.60
C THR A 297 7.23 -1.01 6.07
N GLY A 298 6.65 -0.08 6.85
CA GLY A 298 6.58 1.34 6.48
C GLY A 298 7.96 1.97 6.31
N PHE A 299 8.87 1.70 7.25
CA PHE A 299 10.24 2.21 7.20
C PHE A 299 11.00 1.75 5.94
N ARG A 300 10.84 0.50 5.53
CA ARG A 300 11.45 0.00 4.29
C ARG A 300 10.90 0.65 3.04
N MET A 301 9.61 1.02 3.02
CA MET A 301 9.05 1.82 1.92
C MET A 301 9.69 3.22 1.89
N HIS A 302 9.84 3.87 3.04
CA HIS A 302 10.51 5.17 3.13
C HIS A 302 11.98 5.09 2.66
N ASN A 303 12.71 4.03 3.01
CA ASN A 303 14.11 3.82 2.57
C ASN A 303 14.22 3.64 1.04
N ARG A 304 13.16 3.21 0.37
CA ARG A 304 13.10 3.18 -1.10
C ARG A 304 12.76 4.51 -1.74
N GLY A 305 12.50 5.54 -0.94
CA GLY A 305 12.16 6.88 -1.41
C GLY A 305 10.66 7.16 -1.53
N TRP A 306 9.80 6.23 -1.10
CA TRP A 306 8.39 6.49 -0.98
C TRP A 306 8.09 7.52 0.10
N ARG A 307 6.97 8.22 -0.06
CA ARG A 307 6.40 9.10 0.95
C ARG A 307 5.12 8.48 1.50
N SER A 308 4.74 8.85 2.70
CA SER A 308 3.43 8.58 3.26
C SER A 308 2.73 9.88 3.65
N VAL A 309 1.44 9.80 3.96
CA VAL A 309 0.61 10.95 4.33
C VAL A 309 -0.19 10.63 5.59
N TYR A 310 -0.29 11.59 6.49
CA TYR A 310 -1.11 11.48 7.69
C TYR A 310 -2.46 12.17 7.48
N CYS A 311 -3.52 11.38 7.27
CA CYS A 311 -4.86 11.88 7.02
C CYS A 311 -5.62 12.03 8.34
N VAL A 312 -5.76 13.26 8.80
CA VAL A 312 -6.56 13.59 9.99
C VAL A 312 -7.91 14.16 9.55
N THR A 313 -8.92 13.31 9.60
CA THR A 313 -10.29 13.67 9.20
C THR A 313 -11.00 14.46 10.29
N LYS A 314 -12.00 15.27 9.92
CA LYS A 314 -12.83 16.04 10.88
C LYS A 314 -13.58 15.14 11.87
N ARG A 315 -14.05 13.99 11.40
CA ARG A 315 -14.64 12.91 12.20
C ARG A 315 -13.68 11.72 12.12
N ASP A 316 -13.48 11.01 13.24
CA ASP A 316 -12.59 9.84 13.26
C ASP A 316 -12.88 8.90 12.08
N ALA A 317 -11.83 8.46 11.36
CA ALA A 317 -11.99 7.60 10.20
C ALA A 317 -12.40 6.18 10.60
N PHE A 318 -11.65 5.62 11.55
CA PHE A 318 -11.80 4.27 12.06
C PHE A 318 -11.75 4.29 13.57
N ARG A 319 -12.42 3.34 14.20
CA ARG A 319 -12.36 3.12 15.66
C ARG A 319 -12.12 1.65 15.95
N GLY A 320 -11.35 1.38 16.97
CA GLY A 320 -11.06 0.05 17.49
C GLY A 320 -11.41 -0.07 18.97
N THR A 321 -11.20 -1.24 19.53
CA THR A 321 -11.41 -1.51 20.93
C THR A 321 -10.20 -1.07 21.76
N ALA A 322 -10.43 -0.31 22.84
CA ALA A 322 -9.35 0.08 23.74
C ALA A 322 -8.81 -1.15 24.51
N PRO A 323 -7.48 -1.24 24.74
CA PRO A 323 -6.94 -2.26 25.64
C PRO A 323 -7.51 -2.09 27.06
N ILE A 324 -8.10 -3.18 27.58
CA ILE A 324 -8.87 -3.15 28.84
C ILE A 324 -7.95 -3.26 30.05
N ASN A 325 -6.75 -3.84 29.89
CA ASN A 325 -5.86 -4.13 31.00
C ASN A 325 -4.42 -3.65 30.75
N LEU A 326 -3.64 -3.56 31.83
CA LEU A 326 -2.26 -3.11 31.80
C LEU A 326 -1.36 -4.02 30.96
N THR A 327 -1.61 -5.31 30.95
CA THR A 327 -0.78 -6.28 30.22
C THR A 327 -0.86 -6.03 28.70
N ASP A 328 -2.07 -5.84 28.17
CA ASP A 328 -2.28 -5.56 26.75
C ASP A 328 -1.63 -4.22 26.39
N ARG A 329 -1.74 -3.23 27.28
CA ARG A 329 -1.08 -1.94 27.08
C ARG A 329 0.44 -2.05 27.08
N LEU A 330 1.02 -2.82 28.00
CA LEU A 330 2.46 -3.05 28.05
C LEU A 330 2.98 -3.75 26.79
N HIS A 331 2.23 -4.72 26.27
CA HIS A 331 2.58 -5.35 24.97
C HIS A 331 2.62 -4.35 23.83
N GLN A 332 1.65 -3.44 23.75
CA GLN A 332 1.66 -2.37 22.73
C GLN A 332 2.85 -1.43 22.90
N VAL A 333 3.15 -1.01 24.13
CA VAL A 333 4.28 -0.12 24.43
C VAL A 333 5.63 -0.80 24.16
N THR A 334 5.78 -2.07 24.53
CA THR A 334 7.00 -2.85 24.27
C THR A 334 7.26 -2.96 22.79
N SER A 335 6.23 -3.17 21.97
CA SER A 335 6.34 -3.16 20.52
C SER A 335 6.86 -1.82 20.00
N LEU A 336 6.41 -0.71 20.56
CA LEU A 336 6.87 0.64 20.19
C LEU A 336 8.34 0.88 20.59
N PHE A 337 8.80 0.36 21.74
CA PHE A 337 10.22 0.49 22.16
C PHE A 337 11.17 -0.33 21.30
N HIS A 338 10.78 -1.51 20.84
CA HIS A 338 11.59 -2.29 19.89
C HIS A 338 11.78 -1.56 18.57
N TYR A 339 10.81 -0.75 18.17
CA TYR A 339 10.92 0.12 16.99
C TYR A 339 12.03 1.16 17.14
N LEU A 340 12.04 1.90 18.24
CA LEU A 340 13.07 2.93 18.46
C LEU A 340 14.47 2.32 18.44
N HIS A 341 14.63 1.11 18.93
CA HIS A 341 15.91 0.38 18.88
C HIS A 341 16.30 -0.03 17.44
N ALA A 342 15.34 -0.50 16.64
CA ALA A 342 15.59 -0.92 15.27
C ALA A 342 15.86 0.25 14.30
N CYS A 343 15.43 1.47 14.63
CA CYS A 343 15.74 2.68 13.85
C CYS A 343 17.10 3.30 14.18
N ILE A 344 17.73 2.89 15.29
CA ILE A 344 19.03 3.43 15.74
C ILE A 344 20.19 2.53 15.29
N GLN A 345 19.94 1.29 14.91
CA GLN A 345 20.89 0.35 14.29
C GLN A 345 20.86 0.42 12.76
#